data_600a4f33cd0327173260c9328541323d
#
_entry.id   600a4f33cd0327173260c9328541323d
#
_cell.length_a   1.000
_cell.length_b   1.000
_cell.length_c   1.000
_cell.angle_alpha   90.00
_cell.angle_beta   90.00
_cell.angle_gamma   90.00
#
_symmetry.space_group_name_H-M   'P 1'
#
loop_
_entity.id
_entity.type
_entity.pdbx_description
1 polymer ?
#
loop_
_entity_poly.entity_id
_entity_poly.type
_entity_poly.pdbx_seq_one_letter_code
_entity_poly.pdbx_strand_id
1 'polypeptide(L)'
;MKHLWFERGAYASKKARHYVETEFAPEKVKKIAVIRHAALGDQVIVRPFLVEARRFFPNAEITLVAVSNYMYGLPSDLVDHVHIMPGKERGKKISIKEKISNIKQLGEQDILFDLASTNRSHWMTAFSKAKIKMGFPYKWYLRGSLFNMAVYRSDFQPEVECMMDMLKLLGHNPSHPFDFAYPDHRQLRCTDNPFVLYFNGASQQSKILSKEQMYGVLEQAIQENPNYIHIYLEGKNEFEKGDFCQELLKYSNFKIQPCLPLDQLVELTARATLMVAPDTGVRNVAISTHTPTVGIFYSTVPFRYTPIYEQHSIVMKSNGDIPTIEQITQTIQRALQN
;
A
#
# COMPACT_ATOMS: atom_id res chain seq x y z
N MET A 1 -0.20 18.96 -31.16
CA MET A 1 1.11 18.34 -30.90
C MET A 1 0.89 17.10 -30.06
N LYS A 2 1.32 15.93 -30.50
CA LYS A 2 1.27 14.75 -29.64
C LYS A 2 2.33 14.92 -28.56
N HIS A 3 1.95 14.91 -27.32
CA HIS A 3 2.90 14.88 -26.23
C HIS A 3 3.49 13.47 -26.14
N LEU A 4 4.80 13.33 -26.28
CA LEU A 4 5.53 12.07 -26.10
C LEU A 4 5.19 11.37 -24.79
N TRP A 5 4.85 12.12 -23.82
CA TRP A 5 4.36 11.73 -22.52
C TRP A 5 3.07 10.90 -22.57
N PHE A 6 2.05 11.37 -23.31
CA PHE A 6 0.80 10.64 -23.51
C PHE A 6 0.96 9.35 -24.31
N GLU A 7 1.97 9.31 -25.16
CA GLU A 7 2.26 8.10 -25.93
C GLU A 7 2.96 7.03 -25.10
N ARG A 8 3.69 7.41 -24.06
CA ARG A 8 4.56 6.52 -23.28
C ARG A 8 4.13 6.26 -21.86
N GLY A 9 3.43 7.15 -21.19
CA GLY A 9 3.09 7.03 -19.79
C GLY A 9 1.64 7.31 -19.45
N ALA A 10 0.91 8.02 -20.29
CA ALA A 10 -0.46 8.43 -20.03
C ALA A 10 -1.32 8.52 -21.29
N TYR A 11 -2.62 8.66 -21.06
CA TYR A 11 -3.64 8.86 -22.09
C TYR A 11 -4.67 9.87 -21.60
N ALA A 12 -5.13 10.75 -22.49
CA ALA A 12 -6.33 11.56 -22.29
C ALA A 12 -7.12 11.65 -23.61
N SER A 13 -8.42 11.40 -23.54
CA SER A 13 -9.32 11.59 -24.68
C SER A 13 -9.41 13.06 -25.06
N LYS A 14 -9.79 13.37 -26.31
CA LYS A 14 -9.98 14.76 -26.76
C LYS A 14 -10.95 15.54 -25.85
N LYS A 15 -12.06 14.89 -25.46
CA LYS A 15 -13.07 15.50 -24.58
C LYS A 15 -12.51 15.78 -23.18
N ALA A 16 -11.76 14.83 -22.59
CA ALA A 16 -11.18 15.01 -21.27
C ALA A 16 -10.11 16.12 -21.27
N ARG A 17 -9.26 16.17 -22.30
CA ARG A 17 -8.28 17.26 -22.46
C ARG A 17 -8.96 18.62 -22.59
N HIS A 18 -9.98 18.73 -23.44
CA HIS A 18 -10.72 19.98 -23.60
C HIS A 18 -11.33 20.42 -22.27
N TYR A 19 -11.95 19.49 -21.52
CA TYR A 19 -12.50 19.80 -20.20
C TYR A 19 -11.43 20.30 -19.22
N VAL A 20 -10.26 19.62 -19.17
CA VAL A 20 -9.16 20.01 -18.28
C VAL A 20 -8.58 21.39 -18.67
N GLU A 21 -8.51 21.68 -19.97
CA GLU A 21 -7.93 22.94 -20.48
C GLU A 21 -8.87 24.14 -20.32
N THR A 22 -10.21 23.92 -20.32
CA THR A 22 -11.18 25.03 -20.42
C THR A 22 -12.11 25.20 -19.22
N GLU A 23 -12.45 24.12 -18.51
CA GLU A 23 -13.48 24.14 -17.48
C GLU A 23 -12.97 23.72 -16.10
N PHE A 24 -11.95 22.88 -16.08
CA PHE A 24 -11.44 22.29 -14.85
C PHE A 24 -10.72 23.32 -14.00
N ALA A 25 -11.11 23.34 -12.73
CA ALA A 25 -10.36 24.02 -11.67
C ALA A 25 -10.53 23.16 -10.40
N PRO A 26 -9.46 22.90 -9.66
CA PRO A 26 -9.52 22.04 -8.46
C PRO A 26 -10.60 22.47 -7.45
N GLU A 27 -10.77 23.78 -7.27
CA GLU A 27 -11.74 24.38 -6.34
C GLU A 27 -13.21 24.19 -6.79
N LYS A 28 -13.44 23.89 -8.05
CA LYS A 28 -14.78 23.64 -8.61
C LYS A 28 -15.20 22.19 -8.50
N VAL A 29 -14.26 21.27 -8.23
CA VAL A 29 -14.55 19.86 -8.04
C VAL A 29 -15.30 19.68 -6.72
N LYS A 30 -16.46 18.98 -6.76
CA LYS A 30 -17.34 18.80 -5.61
C LYS A 30 -17.42 17.36 -5.15
N LYS A 31 -17.30 16.39 -6.05
CA LYS A 31 -17.47 14.96 -5.74
C LYS A 31 -16.41 14.12 -6.41
N ILE A 32 -15.69 13.37 -5.60
CA ILE A 32 -14.62 12.46 -6.03
C ILE A 32 -14.92 11.06 -5.49
N ALA A 33 -14.88 10.06 -6.35
CA ALA A 33 -14.87 8.66 -5.96
C ALA A 33 -13.47 8.05 -6.17
N VAL A 34 -12.96 7.36 -5.15
CA VAL A 34 -11.69 6.63 -5.20
C VAL A 34 -11.96 5.15 -4.97
N ILE A 35 -11.74 4.32 -5.97
CA ILE A 35 -11.96 2.88 -5.89
C ILE A 35 -10.67 2.19 -5.44
N ARG A 36 -10.69 1.55 -4.26
CA ARG A 36 -9.58 0.72 -3.76
C ARG A 36 -10.13 -0.56 -3.14
N HIS A 37 -9.96 -1.67 -3.82
CA HIS A 37 -10.46 -2.99 -3.43
C HIS A 37 -9.29 -3.90 -3.07
N ALA A 38 -8.77 -3.81 -1.84
CA ALA A 38 -7.54 -4.51 -1.51
C ALA A 38 -7.34 -4.74 -0.01
N ALA A 39 -6.36 -5.57 0.33
CA ALA A 39 -5.98 -5.89 1.71
C ALA A 39 -5.24 -4.72 2.40
N LEU A 40 -4.89 -4.91 3.69
CA LEU A 40 -4.25 -3.90 4.54
C LEU A 40 -3.12 -3.12 3.86
N GLY A 41 -2.17 -3.81 3.22
CA GLY A 41 -1.04 -3.15 2.59
C GLY A 41 -1.44 -2.11 1.56
N ASP A 42 -2.40 -2.45 0.72
CA ASP A 42 -2.95 -1.55 -0.30
C ASP A 42 -3.80 -0.42 0.30
N GLN A 43 -4.46 -0.68 1.45
CA GLN A 43 -5.19 0.37 2.19
C GLN A 43 -4.23 1.37 2.83
N VAL A 44 -3.06 0.93 3.26
CA VAL A 44 -2.02 1.81 3.77
C VAL A 44 -1.43 2.67 2.64
N ILE A 45 -1.05 2.06 1.52
CA ILE A 45 -0.39 2.79 0.42
C ILE A 45 -1.31 3.73 -0.36
N VAL A 46 -2.63 3.65 -0.21
CA VAL A 46 -3.55 4.63 -0.80
C VAL A 46 -3.68 5.91 0.05
N ARG A 47 -3.29 5.88 1.31
CA ARG A 47 -3.41 7.04 2.22
C ARG A 47 -2.77 8.32 1.67
N PRO A 48 -1.51 8.32 1.16
CA PRO A 48 -0.92 9.51 0.58
C PRO A 48 -1.72 10.09 -0.58
N PHE A 49 -2.30 9.22 -1.42
CA PHE A 49 -3.16 9.67 -2.51
C PHE A 49 -4.39 10.42 -1.98
N LEU A 50 -5.02 9.94 -0.92
CA LEU A 50 -6.17 10.60 -0.31
C LEU A 50 -5.78 11.93 0.35
N VAL A 51 -4.63 11.98 1.02
CA VAL A 51 -4.08 13.23 1.58
C VAL A 51 -3.84 14.26 0.49
N GLU A 52 -3.15 13.88 -0.58
CA GLU A 52 -2.85 14.78 -1.70
C GLU A 52 -4.11 15.16 -2.50
N ALA A 53 -5.06 14.24 -2.67
CA ALA A 53 -6.35 14.54 -3.27
C ALA A 53 -7.13 15.57 -2.44
N ARG A 54 -7.13 15.47 -1.11
CA ARG A 54 -7.75 16.47 -0.22
C ARG A 54 -7.08 17.83 -0.32
N ARG A 55 -5.75 17.89 -0.41
CA ARG A 55 -5.00 19.11 -0.59
C ARG A 55 -5.30 19.77 -1.94
N PHE A 56 -5.38 18.97 -2.99
CA PHE A 56 -5.58 19.46 -4.35
C PHE A 56 -7.04 19.86 -4.62
N PHE A 57 -8.02 19.16 -4.03
CA PHE A 57 -9.45 19.41 -4.19
C PHE A 57 -10.09 19.88 -2.88
N PRO A 58 -9.86 21.12 -2.44
CA PRO A 58 -10.22 21.57 -1.10
C PRO A 58 -11.72 21.60 -0.81
N ASN A 59 -12.55 21.64 -1.87
CA ASN A 59 -14.01 21.73 -1.76
C ASN A 59 -14.74 20.41 -2.13
N ALA A 60 -14.00 19.34 -2.35
CA ALA A 60 -14.56 18.08 -2.79
C ALA A 60 -14.94 17.16 -1.63
N GLU A 61 -16.11 16.53 -1.71
CA GLU A 61 -16.44 15.34 -0.94
C GLU A 61 -15.74 14.14 -1.56
N ILE A 62 -14.91 13.44 -0.78
CA ILE A 62 -14.18 12.24 -1.21
C ILE A 62 -14.90 11.00 -0.71
N THR A 63 -15.33 10.15 -1.61
CA THR A 63 -15.91 8.84 -1.30
C THR A 63 -14.91 7.73 -1.62
N LEU A 64 -14.48 6.99 -0.59
CA LEU A 64 -13.72 5.76 -0.79
C LEU A 64 -14.68 4.62 -1.13
N VAL A 65 -14.44 3.97 -2.26
CA VAL A 65 -15.23 2.81 -2.67
C VAL A 65 -14.46 1.55 -2.34
N ALA A 66 -14.91 0.87 -1.29
CA ALA A 66 -14.33 -0.36 -0.75
C ALA A 66 -15.19 -1.60 -1.08
N VAL A 67 -14.75 -2.77 -0.65
CA VAL A 67 -15.47 -4.04 -0.79
C VAL A 67 -15.61 -4.69 0.58
N SER A 68 -16.77 -5.25 0.89
CA SER A 68 -17.10 -5.79 2.21
C SER A 68 -16.11 -6.83 2.77
N ASN A 69 -15.40 -7.56 1.91
CA ASN A 69 -14.40 -8.53 2.35
C ASN A 69 -12.99 -7.94 2.61
N TYR A 70 -12.79 -6.62 2.45
CA TYR A 70 -11.53 -5.93 2.67
C TYR A 70 -11.73 -4.66 3.52
N MET A 71 -12.27 -4.83 4.72
CA MET A 71 -12.60 -3.71 5.61
C MET A 71 -11.49 -3.34 6.59
N TYR A 72 -10.49 -4.22 6.76
CA TYR A 72 -9.41 -3.99 7.72
C TYR A 72 -8.41 -2.97 7.20
N GLY A 73 -8.18 -1.91 7.97
CA GLY A 73 -7.25 -0.84 7.63
C GLY A 73 -7.78 0.17 6.63
N LEU A 74 -9.10 0.26 6.41
CA LEU A 74 -9.70 1.30 5.57
C LEU A 74 -9.32 2.69 6.09
N PRO A 75 -8.83 3.59 5.23
CA PRO A 75 -8.51 4.98 5.59
C PRO A 75 -9.78 5.85 5.68
N SER A 76 -10.72 5.44 6.53
CA SER A 76 -11.98 6.15 6.75
C SER A 76 -11.81 7.51 7.42
N ASP A 77 -10.67 7.73 8.05
CA ASP A 77 -10.25 9.00 8.64
C ASP A 77 -9.84 10.07 7.62
N LEU A 78 -9.62 9.69 6.35
CA LEU A 78 -9.16 10.59 5.27
C LEU A 78 -10.24 10.92 4.24
N VAL A 79 -11.45 10.37 4.38
CA VAL A 79 -12.54 10.51 3.42
C VAL A 79 -13.83 10.94 4.11
N ASP A 80 -14.74 11.56 3.34
CA ASP A 80 -16.03 11.99 3.87
C ASP A 80 -17.02 10.83 3.92
N HIS A 81 -16.92 9.91 2.96
CA HIS A 81 -17.83 8.77 2.84
C HIS A 81 -17.09 7.48 2.49
N VAL A 82 -17.61 6.36 2.98
CA VAL A 82 -17.20 5.01 2.55
C VAL A 82 -18.38 4.32 1.89
N HIS A 83 -18.26 4.06 0.59
CA HIS A 83 -19.23 3.28 -0.16
C HIS A 83 -18.79 1.82 -0.24
N ILE A 84 -19.56 0.91 0.34
CA ILE A 84 -19.20 -0.50 0.42
C ILE A 84 -19.89 -1.30 -0.66
N MET A 85 -19.08 -1.83 -1.58
CA MET A 85 -19.56 -2.78 -2.60
C MET A 85 -19.65 -4.18 -2.01
N PRO A 86 -20.69 -4.96 -2.38
CA PRO A 86 -20.78 -6.35 -2.00
C PRO A 86 -19.58 -7.15 -2.51
N GLY A 87 -18.89 -7.82 -1.61
CA GLY A 87 -17.75 -8.71 -1.89
C GLY A 87 -18.16 -10.12 -2.30
N LYS A 88 -17.19 -11.02 -2.36
CA LYS A 88 -17.44 -12.47 -2.39
C LYS A 88 -17.72 -12.95 -0.96
N GLU A 89 -18.86 -12.59 -0.43
CA GLU A 89 -19.28 -13.08 0.86
C GLU A 89 -19.78 -14.54 0.75
N ARG A 90 -19.51 -15.29 1.80
CA ARG A 90 -19.73 -16.73 1.90
C ARG A 90 -21.11 -17.12 1.35
N GLY A 91 -21.11 -17.80 0.20
CA GLY A 91 -22.26 -18.55 -0.31
C GLY A 91 -23.36 -17.78 -1.02
N LYS A 92 -23.40 -16.45 -1.02
CA LYS A 92 -24.42 -15.66 -1.73
C LYS A 92 -23.93 -15.17 -3.09
N LYS A 93 -24.53 -15.62 -4.16
CA LYS A 93 -24.37 -15.04 -5.50
C LYS A 93 -25.17 -13.72 -5.56
N ILE A 94 -24.47 -12.60 -5.63
CA ILE A 94 -25.10 -11.28 -5.81
C ILE A 94 -25.52 -11.14 -7.26
N SER A 95 -26.78 -10.77 -7.50
CA SER A 95 -27.32 -10.57 -8.84
C SER A 95 -26.66 -9.37 -9.55
N ILE A 96 -26.65 -9.38 -10.89
CA ILE A 96 -26.13 -8.27 -11.68
C ILE A 96 -26.96 -7.00 -11.40
N LYS A 97 -28.27 -7.13 -11.25
CA LYS A 97 -29.19 -6.03 -10.94
C LYS A 97 -28.82 -5.35 -9.61
N GLU A 98 -28.54 -6.13 -8.59
CA GLU A 98 -28.13 -5.65 -7.27
C GLU A 98 -26.77 -4.94 -7.31
N LYS A 99 -25.81 -5.47 -8.07
CA LYS A 99 -24.51 -4.80 -8.30
C LYS A 99 -24.68 -3.45 -8.97
N ILE A 100 -25.48 -3.39 -10.03
CA ILE A 100 -25.76 -2.13 -10.76
C ILE A 100 -26.51 -1.15 -9.85
N SER A 101 -27.49 -1.61 -9.07
CA SER A 101 -28.19 -0.77 -8.11
C SER A 101 -27.23 -0.16 -7.08
N ASN A 102 -26.32 -0.95 -6.53
CA ASN A 102 -25.32 -0.46 -5.58
C ASN A 102 -24.36 0.57 -6.24
N ILE A 103 -23.92 0.33 -7.48
CA ILE A 103 -23.09 1.31 -8.21
C ILE A 103 -23.84 2.63 -8.43
N LYS A 104 -25.14 2.57 -8.76
CA LYS A 104 -25.96 3.77 -8.95
C LYS A 104 -26.13 4.60 -7.67
N GLN A 105 -26.09 3.96 -6.49
CA GLN A 105 -26.13 4.66 -5.20
C GLN A 105 -24.92 5.57 -4.97
N LEU A 106 -23.79 5.31 -5.65
CA LEU A 106 -22.63 6.21 -5.62
C LEU A 106 -22.97 7.61 -6.17
N GLY A 107 -23.98 7.71 -7.03
CA GLY A 107 -24.37 8.96 -7.64
C GLY A 107 -23.41 9.45 -8.72
N GLU A 108 -23.61 10.71 -9.15
CA GLU A 108 -22.78 11.36 -10.15
C GLU A 108 -21.54 11.98 -9.50
N GLN A 109 -20.37 11.79 -10.12
CA GLN A 109 -19.09 12.27 -9.64
C GLN A 109 -18.49 13.28 -10.63
N ASP A 110 -17.68 14.22 -10.15
CA ASP A 110 -16.84 15.02 -11.04
C ASP A 110 -15.65 14.18 -11.53
N ILE A 111 -15.01 13.46 -10.60
CA ILE A 111 -13.86 12.61 -10.90
C ILE A 111 -14.02 11.24 -10.24
N LEU A 112 -13.70 10.20 -10.97
CA LEU A 112 -13.59 8.84 -10.46
C LEU A 112 -12.19 8.31 -10.73
N PHE A 113 -11.49 7.92 -9.67
CA PHE A 113 -10.18 7.28 -9.72
C PHE A 113 -10.32 5.78 -9.46
N ASP A 114 -9.98 4.93 -10.44
CA ASP A 114 -9.87 3.48 -10.27
C ASP A 114 -8.42 3.10 -9.95
N LEU A 115 -8.10 3.02 -8.66
CA LEU A 115 -6.80 2.61 -8.16
C LEU A 115 -6.70 1.10 -7.93
N ALA A 116 -7.78 0.36 -8.15
CA ALA A 116 -7.84 -1.09 -7.92
C ALA A 116 -7.46 -1.90 -9.15
N SER A 117 -7.79 -1.44 -10.35
CA SER A 117 -7.55 -2.13 -11.64
C SER A 117 -7.96 -3.61 -11.65
N THR A 118 -9.14 -3.91 -11.11
CA THR A 118 -9.72 -5.25 -11.07
C THR A 118 -10.94 -5.34 -11.99
N ASN A 119 -11.32 -6.55 -12.39
CA ASN A 119 -12.56 -6.72 -13.17
C ASN A 119 -13.77 -6.09 -12.45
N ARG A 120 -13.80 -6.13 -11.12
CA ARG A 120 -14.88 -5.53 -10.32
C ARG A 120 -14.84 -4.00 -10.40
N SER A 121 -13.69 -3.39 -10.25
CA SER A 121 -13.53 -1.94 -10.32
C SER A 121 -13.84 -1.43 -11.73
N HIS A 122 -13.48 -2.19 -12.77
CA HIS A 122 -13.85 -1.85 -14.16
C HIS A 122 -15.36 -1.85 -14.38
N TRP A 123 -16.10 -2.82 -13.82
CA TRP A 123 -17.56 -2.79 -13.85
C TRP A 123 -18.11 -1.56 -13.15
N MET A 124 -17.57 -1.21 -11.99
CA MET A 124 -17.97 0.02 -11.29
C MET A 124 -17.69 1.25 -12.12
N THR A 125 -16.49 1.39 -12.64
CA THR A 125 -16.11 2.53 -13.50
C THR A 125 -17.01 2.63 -14.75
N ALA A 126 -17.36 1.49 -15.36
CA ALA A 126 -18.22 1.47 -16.53
C ALA A 126 -19.63 2.00 -16.23
N PHE A 127 -20.23 1.56 -15.13
CA PHE A 127 -21.62 1.93 -14.77
C PHE A 127 -21.75 3.19 -13.92
N SER A 128 -20.65 3.71 -13.38
CA SER A 128 -20.64 5.00 -12.68
C SER A 128 -20.72 6.16 -13.68
N LYS A 129 -21.27 7.28 -13.24
CA LYS A 129 -21.26 8.53 -13.99
C LYS A 129 -20.17 9.43 -13.42
N ALA A 130 -19.22 9.86 -14.27
CA ALA A 130 -18.22 10.85 -13.92
C ALA A 130 -17.73 11.62 -15.15
N LYS A 131 -17.37 12.90 -14.99
CA LYS A 131 -16.78 13.72 -16.07
C LYS A 131 -15.39 13.20 -16.44
N ILE A 132 -14.58 12.90 -15.44
CA ILE A 132 -13.27 12.24 -15.58
C ILE A 132 -13.34 10.86 -14.94
N LYS A 133 -12.99 9.85 -15.71
CA LYS A 133 -12.76 8.47 -15.25
C LYS A 133 -11.31 8.13 -15.49
N MET A 134 -10.52 8.05 -14.43
CA MET A 134 -9.09 7.83 -14.49
C MET A 134 -8.70 6.51 -13.84
N GLY A 135 -7.77 5.78 -14.43
CA GLY A 135 -7.31 4.50 -13.90
C GLY A 135 -6.08 3.95 -14.61
N PHE A 136 -5.70 2.72 -14.27
CA PHE A 136 -4.58 1.99 -14.84
C PHE A 136 -5.07 0.98 -15.89
N PRO A 137 -4.99 1.28 -17.19
CA PRO A 137 -5.43 0.38 -18.25
C PRO A 137 -4.37 -0.71 -18.50
N TYR A 138 -4.52 -1.89 -17.93
CA TYR A 138 -3.64 -3.03 -18.22
C TYR A 138 -3.84 -3.65 -19.60
N LYS A 139 -4.93 -3.25 -20.31
CA LYS A 139 -5.19 -3.58 -21.71
C LYS A 139 -5.43 -2.30 -22.49
N TRP A 140 -4.83 -2.20 -23.67
CA TRP A 140 -4.86 -0.99 -24.49
C TRP A 140 -6.28 -0.47 -24.81
N TYR A 141 -7.25 -1.36 -24.99
CA TYR A 141 -8.65 -0.99 -25.31
C TYR A 141 -9.40 -0.38 -24.11
N LEU A 142 -8.93 -0.53 -22.89
CA LEU A 142 -9.55 0.09 -21.72
C LEU A 142 -9.36 1.61 -21.70
N ARG A 143 -8.31 2.11 -22.34
CA ARG A 143 -8.15 3.54 -22.58
C ARG A 143 -9.16 3.99 -23.65
N GLY A 144 -9.86 5.09 -23.40
CA GLY A 144 -10.86 5.63 -24.28
C GLY A 144 -12.23 4.95 -24.21
N SER A 145 -12.31 3.64 -23.94
CA SER A 145 -13.59 2.93 -23.76
C SER A 145 -14.09 2.99 -22.31
N LEU A 146 -13.19 2.75 -21.34
CA LEU A 146 -13.52 2.76 -19.91
C LEU A 146 -13.00 4.03 -19.22
N PHE A 147 -11.72 4.34 -19.46
CA PHE A 147 -11.04 5.50 -18.91
C PHE A 147 -10.92 6.59 -19.99
N ASN A 148 -11.42 7.78 -19.71
CA ASN A 148 -11.19 8.93 -20.58
C ASN A 148 -9.89 9.67 -20.27
N MET A 149 -9.28 9.38 -19.09
CA MET A 149 -7.89 9.66 -18.76
C MET A 149 -7.25 8.42 -18.13
N ALA A 150 -5.95 8.20 -18.35
CA ALA A 150 -5.29 7.01 -17.85
C ALA A 150 -3.78 7.24 -17.63
N VAL A 151 -3.23 6.54 -16.64
CA VAL A 151 -1.79 6.42 -16.37
C VAL A 151 -1.40 4.97 -16.54
N TYR A 152 -0.26 4.69 -17.19
CA TYR A 152 0.27 3.35 -17.29
C TYR A 152 1.08 3.00 -16.05
N ARG A 153 0.67 1.91 -15.40
CA ARG A 153 1.33 1.40 -14.20
C ARG A 153 2.67 0.77 -14.56
N SER A 154 3.71 1.12 -13.84
CA SER A 154 5.05 0.55 -13.99
C SER A 154 5.37 -0.37 -12.82
N ASP A 155 6.03 -1.51 -13.08
CA ASP A 155 6.58 -2.38 -12.04
C ASP A 155 7.95 -1.88 -11.52
N PHE A 156 8.53 -0.86 -12.18
CA PHE A 156 9.80 -0.23 -11.80
C PHE A 156 9.62 1.10 -11.06
N GLN A 157 8.39 1.41 -10.68
CA GLN A 157 8.02 2.61 -9.93
C GLN A 157 7.15 2.21 -8.75
N PRO A 158 7.33 2.84 -7.57
CA PRO A 158 6.47 2.59 -6.43
C PRO A 158 4.98 2.80 -6.75
N GLU A 159 4.14 1.94 -6.22
CA GLU A 159 2.68 2.00 -6.46
C GLU A 159 2.09 3.36 -6.08
N VAL A 160 2.58 3.96 -4.99
CA VAL A 160 2.16 5.30 -4.55
C VAL A 160 2.47 6.34 -5.62
N GLU A 161 3.66 6.30 -6.22
CA GLU A 161 4.04 7.22 -7.30
C GLU A 161 3.14 7.06 -8.54
N CYS A 162 2.83 5.82 -8.92
CA CYS A 162 1.89 5.57 -10.01
C CYS A 162 0.50 6.18 -9.74
N MET A 163 0.04 6.12 -8.49
CA MET A 163 -1.22 6.76 -8.11
C MET A 163 -1.10 8.30 -8.16
N MET A 164 0.01 8.87 -7.69
CA MET A 164 0.25 10.31 -7.75
C MET A 164 0.32 10.84 -9.17
N ASP A 165 0.80 10.05 -10.12
CA ASP A 165 0.82 10.44 -11.53
C ASP A 165 -0.59 10.76 -12.09
N MET A 166 -1.65 10.21 -11.50
CA MET A 166 -3.02 10.61 -11.83
C MET A 166 -3.34 12.04 -11.40
N LEU A 167 -2.87 12.47 -10.23
CA LEU A 167 -3.04 13.85 -9.76
C LEU A 167 -2.13 14.81 -10.54
N LYS A 168 -0.90 14.37 -10.87
CA LYS A 168 0.02 15.15 -11.71
C LYS A 168 -0.56 15.44 -13.11
N LEU A 169 -1.30 14.48 -13.70
CA LEU A 169 -2.03 14.70 -14.96
C LEU A 169 -3.06 15.83 -14.89
N LEU A 170 -3.58 16.11 -13.71
CA LEU A 170 -4.54 17.18 -13.45
C LEU A 170 -3.87 18.50 -13.01
N GLY A 171 -2.53 18.51 -12.94
CA GLY A 171 -1.74 19.69 -12.59
C GLY A 171 -1.30 19.79 -11.12
N HIS A 172 -1.54 18.75 -10.31
CA HIS A 172 -1.06 18.70 -8.93
C HIS A 172 0.44 18.36 -8.87
N ASN A 173 1.12 18.90 -7.87
CA ASN A 173 2.53 18.57 -7.58
C ASN A 173 2.63 18.01 -6.16
N PRO A 174 2.57 16.68 -6.00
CA PRO A 174 2.64 16.03 -4.68
C PRO A 174 3.94 16.33 -3.95
N SER A 175 3.86 16.47 -2.63
CA SER A 175 5.03 16.66 -1.77
C SER A 175 5.75 15.33 -1.46
N HIS A 176 7.08 15.40 -1.24
CA HIS A 176 7.89 14.26 -0.78
C HIS A 176 8.67 14.64 0.49
N PRO A 177 8.89 13.68 1.41
CA PRO A 177 8.34 12.33 1.44
C PRO A 177 6.82 12.35 1.55
N PHE A 178 6.16 11.27 1.11
CA PHE A 178 4.69 11.18 1.18
C PHE A 178 4.18 11.17 2.62
N ASP A 179 3.14 11.94 2.86
CA ASP A 179 2.40 11.96 4.12
C ASP A 179 1.32 10.87 4.09
N PHE A 180 1.41 9.90 4.98
CA PHE A 180 0.42 8.83 5.15
C PHE A 180 -0.66 9.20 6.18
N ALA A 181 -0.58 10.38 6.78
CA ALA A 181 -1.43 10.83 7.88
C ALA A 181 -1.45 9.84 9.07
N TYR A 182 -0.34 9.16 9.31
CA TYR A 182 -0.07 8.46 10.55
C TYR A 182 0.80 9.34 11.46
N PRO A 183 0.76 9.10 12.78
CA PRO A 183 1.61 9.85 13.71
C PRO A 183 3.09 9.73 13.34
N ASP A 184 3.79 10.84 13.26
CA ASP A 184 5.23 10.86 13.07
C ASP A 184 5.94 10.75 14.43
N HIS A 185 6.42 9.56 14.71
CA HIS A 185 7.13 9.24 15.95
C HIS A 185 8.64 9.08 15.77
N ARG A 186 9.21 9.60 14.66
CA ARG A 186 10.65 9.52 14.39
C ARG A 186 11.50 10.05 15.56
N GLN A 187 11.02 11.08 16.25
CA GLN A 187 11.68 11.64 17.44
C GLN A 187 11.57 10.75 18.70
N LEU A 188 10.60 9.82 18.70
CA LEU A 188 10.35 8.90 19.81
C LEU A 188 11.00 7.53 19.57
N ARG A 189 11.73 7.36 18.48
CA ARG A 189 12.52 6.14 18.27
C ARG A 189 13.46 5.98 19.43
N CYS A 190 13.28 4.85 20.13
CA CYS A 190 13.90 4.64 21.42
C CYS A 190 15.42 4.57 21.26
N THR A 191 16.11 5.59 21.72
CA THR A 191 17.60 5.62 21.77
C THR A 191 18.14 4.81 22.94
N ASP A 192 17.38 4.71 24.04
CA ASP A 192 17.83 4.02 25.26
C ASP A 192 17.63 2.50 25.21
N ASN A 193 16.60 2.04 24.47
CA ASN A 193 16.30 0.63 24.26
C ASN A 193 15.88 0.39 22.80
N PRO A 194 16.80 0.52 21.84
CA PRO A 194 16.47 0.38 20.43
C PRO A 194 15.99 -1.05 20.12
N PHE A 195 15.00 -1.18 19.25
CA PHE A 195 14.44 -2.49 18.94
C PHE A 195 14.19 -2.70 17.45
N VAL A 196 14.32 -3.95 17.05
CA VAL A 196 14.07 -4.45 15.69
C VAL A 196 12.82 -5.29 15.71
N LEU A 197 11.88 -4.98 14.81
CA LEU A 197 10.68 -5.77 14.60
C LEU A 197 10.90 -6.79 13.48
N TYR A 198 10.39 -7.99 13.66
CA TYR A 198 10.38 -9.05 12.67
C TYR A 198 8.96 -9.52 12.44
N PHE A 199 8.59 -9.71 11.18
CA PHE A 199 7.31 -10.28 10.81
C PHE A 199 7.47 -11.22 9.63
N ASN A 200 7.02 -12.46 9.78
CA ASN A 200 7.08 -13.47 8.71
C ASN A 200 5.67 -13.90 8.31
N GLY A 201 4.88 -12.95 7.84
CA GLY A 201 3.50 -13.18 7.40
C GLY A 201 3.20 -12.45 6.10
N ALA A 202 2.29 -12.99 5.31
CA ALA A 202 1.78 -12.38 4.09
C ALA A 202 0.42 -12.99 3.70
N SER A 203 -0.25 -12.39 2.71
CA SER A 203 -1.50 -12.94 2.15
C SER A 203 -1.35 -14.29 1.43
N GLN A 204 -0.11 -14.65 1.07
CA GLN A 204 0.24 -15.90 0.39
C GLN A 204 1.48 -16.51 1.05
N GLN A 205 1.43 -17.81 1.36
CA GLN A 205 2.55 -18.54 1.97
C GLN A 205 3.82 -18.55 1.09
N SER A 206 3.66 -18.45 -0.23
CA SER A 206 4.80 -18.37 -1.16
C SER A 206 5.66 -17.12 -1.00
N LYS A 207 5.23 -16.15 -0.21
CA LYS A 207 5.96 -14.90 0.06
C LYS A 207 6.76 -14.92 1.37
N ILE A 208 6.55 -15.91 2.22
CA ILE A 208 7.15 -16.00 3.56
C ILE A 208 8.27 -17.04 3.60
N LEU A 209 9.27 -16.79 4.44
CA LEU A 209 10.31 -17.76 4.73
C LEU A 209 9.75 -18.99 5.43
N SER A 210 10.41 -20.14 5.30
CA SER A 210 10.08 -21.27 6.17
C SER A 210 10.34 -20.94 7.65
N LYS A 211 9.72 -21.68 8.56
CA LYS A 211 9.92 -21.48 10.00
C LYS A 211 11.39 -21.65 10.39
N GLU A 212 12.08 -22.61 9.78
CA GLU A 212 13.52 -22.88 9.99
C GLU A 212 14.40 -21.75 9.48
N GLN A 213 14.06 -21.20 8.30
CA GLN A 213 14.80 -20.04 7.76
C GLN A 213 14.59 -18.81 8.62
N MET A 214 13.34 -18.52 9.02
CA MET A 214 13.07 -17.35 9.88
C MET A 214 13.67 -17.51 11.27
N TYR A 215 13.68 -18.72 11.82
CA TYR A 215 14.40 -19.02 13.07
C TYR A 215 15.88 -18.70 12.95
N GLY A 216 16.56 -19.17 11.91
CA GLY A 216 17.97 -18.90 11.68
C GLY A 216 18.27 -17.40 11.51
N VAL A 217 17.39 -16.66 10.82
CA VAL A 217 17.51 -15.19 10.70
C VAL A 217 17.42 -14.52 12.07
N LEU A 218 16.43 -14.92 12.88
CA LEU A 218 16.25 -14.38 14.24
C LEU A 218 17.45 -14.69 15.14
N GLU A 219 17.85 -15.97 15.19
CA GLU A 219 18.94 -16.40 16.07
C GLU A 219 20.26 -15.68 15.72
N GLN A 220 20.64 -15.62 14.44
CA GLN A 220 21.84 -14.93 14.00
C GLN A 220 21.75 -13.43 14.26
N ALA A 221 20.61 -12.78 13.95
CA ALA A 221 20.43 -11.35 14.19
C ALA A 221 20.52 -10.98 15.68
N ILE A 222 19.95 -11.80 16.57
CA ILE A 222 20.02 -11.63 18.04
C ILE A 222 21.46 -11.68 18.52
N GLN A 223 22.26 -12.64 18.03
CA GLN A 223 23.65 -12.83 18.43
C GLN A 223 24.56 -11.72 17.90
N GLU A 224 24.36 -11.31 16.65
CA GLU A 224 25.19 -10.29 15.99
C GLU A 224 24.86 -8.86 16.45
N ASN A 225 23.66 -8.61 16.98
CA ASN A 225 23.21 -7.28 17.39
C ASN A 225 22.68 -7.27 18.84
N PRO A 226 23.55 -7.58 19.84
CA PRO A 226 23.13 -7.75 21.24
C PRO A 226 22.62 -6.47 21.92
N ASN A 227 22.92 -5.30 21.35
CA ASN A 227 22.50 -4.00 21.87
C ASN A 227 21.05 -3.63 21.49
N TYR A 228 20.39 -4.46 20.68
CA TYR A 228 19.01 -4.26 20.27
C TYR A 228 18.08 -5.27 20.93
N ILE A 229 16.87 -4.85 21.21
CA ILE A 229 15.77 -5.79 21.53
C ILE A 229 15.21 -6.31 20.22
N HIS A 230 15.12 -7.61 20.07
CA HIS A 230 14.53 -8.27 18.89
C HIS A 230 13.11 -8.73 19.21
N ILE A 231 12.14 -8.31 18.43
CA ILE A 231 10.73 -8.59 18.68
C ILE A 231 10.12 -9.26 17.45
N TYR A 232 9.71 -10.53 17.59
CA TYR A 232 8.91 -11.20 16.58
C TYR A 232 7.44 -10.85 16.75
N LEU A 233 6.83 -10.27 15.72
CA LEU A 233 5.40 -9.95 15.70
C LEU A 233 4.61 -11.15 15.22
N GLU A 234 3.60 -11.56 15.97
CA GLU A 234 2.63 -12.53 15.52
C GLU A 234 1.52 -11.89 14.68
N GLY A 235 1.06 -12.62 13.66
CA GLY A 235 -0.12 -12.25 12.91
C GLY A 235 -1.38 -13.00 13.38
N LYS A 236 -2.44 -12.85 12.58
CA LYS A 236 -3.74 -13.51 12.85
C LYS A 236 -3.78 -14.96 12.44
N ASN A 237 -2.98 -15.36 11.43
CA ASN A 237 -2.98 -16.71 10.88
C ASN A 237 -2.03 -17.62 11.66
N GLU A 238 -2.33 -18.92 11.72
CA GLU A 238 -1.52 -19.91 12.42
C GLU A 238 -0.06 -19.97 11.93
N PHE A 239 0.16 -19.78 10.62
CA PHE A 239 1.52 -19.75 10.06
C PHE A 239 2.32 -18.49 10.39
N GLU A 240 1.68 -17.48 11.00
CA GLU A 240 2.30 -16.24 11.45
C GLU A 240 2.62 -16.26 12.96
N LYS A 241 2.33 -17.36 13.65
CA LYS A 241 2.57 -17.52 15.08
C LYS A 241 4.04 -17.77 15.39
N GLY A 242 4.46 -17.36 16.60
CA GLY A 242 5.82 -17.47 17.09
C GLY A 242 6.18 -18.79 17.79
N ASP A 243 5.36 -19.84 17.62
CA ASP A 243 5.61 -21.17 18.21
C ASP A 243 6.97 -21.76 17.82
N PHE A 244 7.40 -21.51 16.59
CA PHE A 244 8.67 -21.98 16.07
C PHE A 244 9.91 -21.31 16.69
N CYS A 245 9.78 -20.16 17.32
CA CYS A 245 10.89 -19.39 17.88
C CYS A 245 10.86 -19.24 19.40
N GLN A 246 10.07 -20.10 20.10
CA GLN A 246 10.00 -20.12 21.57
C GLN A 246 11.35 -20.38 22.24
N GLU A 247 12.22 -21.19 21.65
CA GLU A 247 13.56 -21.47 22.18
C GLU A 247 14.45 -20.23 22.22
N LEU A 248 14.18 -19.22 21.39
CA LEU A 248 14.92 -17.96 21.40
C LEU A 248 14.61 -17.08 22.61
N LEU A 249 13.57 -17.37 23.39
CA LEU A 249 13.29 -16.71 24.67
C LEU A 249 14.40 -16.92 25.71
N LYS A 250 15.32 -17.87 25.47
CA LYS A 250 16.57 -17.99 26.25
C LYS A 250 17.45 -16.73 26.19
N TYR A 251 17.34 -15.92 25.12
CA TYR A 251 18.05 -14.66 24.98
C TYR A 251 17.27 -13.52 25.65
N SER A 252 17.89 -12.81 26.58
CA SER A 252 17.24 -11.72 27.34
C SER A 252 16.77 -10.55 26.48
N ASN A 253 17.36 -10.39 25.28
CA ASN A 253 17.02 -9.35 24.31
C ASN A 253 16.05 -9.83 23.21
N PHE A 254 15.38 -10.97 23.37
CA PHE A 254 14.36 -11.45 22.46
C PHE A 254 12.98 -11.49 23.10
N LYS A 255 11.95 -11.14 22.32
CA LYS A 255 10.55 -11.16 22.74
C LYS A 255 9.65 -11.61 21.59
N ILE A 256 8.51 -12.22 21.94
CA ILE A 256 7.42 -12.50 21.03
C ILE A 256 6.27 -11.56 21.39
N GLN A 257 5.82 -10.78 20.42
CA GLN A 257 4.69 -9.87 20.57
C GLN A 257 3.44 -10.49 19.93
N PRO A 258 2.39 -10.79 20.70
CA PRO A 258 1.12 -11.23 20.15
C PRO A 258 0.52 -10.25 19.14
N CYS A 259 -0.34 -10.76 18.26
CA CYS A 259 -1.02 -9.96 17.24
C CYS A 259 -1.70 -8.73 17.85
N LEU A 260 -1.37 -7.56 17.32
CA LEU A 260 -1.88 -6.27 17.78
C LEU A 260 -3.05 -5.76 16.93
N PRO A 261 -3.98 -4.98 17.49
CA PRO A 261 -4.85 -4.09 16.73
C PRO A 261 -4.03 -3.12 15.88
N LEU A 262 -4.63 -2.60 14.80
CA LEU A 262 -3.89 -1.79 13.82
C LEU A 262 -3.30 -0.52 14.41
N ASP A 263 -4.03 0.18 15.26
CA ASP A 263 -3.58 1.39 15.95
C ASP A 263 -2.33 1.14 16.82
N GLN A 264 -2.34 0.04 17.58
CA GLN A 264 -1.19 -0.36 18.38
C GLN A 264 -0.01 -0.85 17.51
N LEU A 265 -0.30 -1.50 16.38
CA LEU A 265 0.74 -1.89 15.42
C LEU A 265 1.40 -0.66 14.81
N VAL A 266 0.62 0.36 14.42
CA VAL A 266 1.12 1.64 13.91
C VAL A 266 2.03 2.31 14.96
N GLU A 267 1.57 2.41 16.20
CA GLU A 267 2.35 2.99 17.31
C GLU A 267 3.67 2.24 17.55
N LEU A 268 3.60 0.91 17.60
CA LEU A 268 4.79 0.08 17.81
C LEU A 268 5.78 0.21 16.65
N THR A 269 5.31 0.15 15.42
CA THR A 269 6.18 0.28 14.23
C THR A 269 6.81 1.66 14.13
N ALA A 270 6.07 2.72 14.45
CA ALA A 270 6.57 4.10 14.40
C ALA A 270 7.76 4.35 15.35
N ARG A 271 7.87 3.57 16.42
CA ARG A 271 8.94 3.66 17.43
C ARG A 271 10.09 2.68 17.19
N ALA A 272 9.95 1.77 16.23
CA ALA A 272 10.99 0.78 15.94
C ALA A 272 12.19 1.41 15.23
N THR A 273 13.37 0.89 15.53
CA THR A 273 14.61 1.24 14.83
C THR A 273 14.62 0.67 13.43
N LEU A 274 14.12 -0.57 13.27
CA LEU A 274 14.09 -1.28 11.99
C LEU A 274 12.92 -2.27 11.96
N MET A 275 12.33 -2.46 10.78
CA MET A 275 11.38 -3.53 10.49
C MET A 275 11.96 -4.49 9.46
N VAL A 276 11.99 -5.78 9.76
CA VAL A 276 12.40 -6.85 8.84
C VAL A 276 11.17 -7.69 8.48
N ALA A 277 10.80 -7.71 7.22
CA ALA A 277 9.61 -8.44 6.79
C ALA A 277 9.63 -8.74 5.27
N PRO A 278 8.88 -9.75 4.78
CA PRO A 278 8.64 -9.94 3.37
C PRO A 278 7.73 -8.83 2.79
N ASP A 279 7.30 -9.00 1.54
CA ASP A 279 6.28 -8.15 0.91
C ASP A 279 4.91 -8.36 1.59
N THR A 280 4.60 -7.51 2.57
CA THR A 280 3.42 -7.63 3.44
C THR A 280 2.85 -6.27 3.85
N GLY A 281 1.56 -6.28 4.23
CA GLY A 281 0.88 -5.09 4.75
C GLY A 281 1.52 -4.52 6.02
N VAL A 282 2.10 -5.35 6.87
CA VAL A 282 2.80 -4.92 8.09
C VAL A 282 4.06 -4.12 7.74
N ARG A 283 4.82 -4.53 6.69
CA ARG A 283 5.94 -3.74 6.19
C ARG A 283 5.48 -2.39 5.64
N ASN A 284 4.34 -2.35 4.94
CA ASN A 284 3.79 -1.08 4.45
C ASN A 284 3.36 -0.15 5.60
N VAL A 285 2.89 -0.69 6.73
CA VAL A 285 2.67 0.10 7.96
C VAL A 285 3.98 0.71 8.44
N ALA A 286 5.06 -0.06 8.51
CA ALA A 286 6.37 0.47 8.92
C ALA A 286 6.87 1.58 7.95
N ILE A 287 6.74 1.38 6.64
CA ILE A 287 7.06 2.41 5.65
C ILE A 287 6.24 3.68 5.89
N SER A 288 4.94 3.51 6.15
CA SER A 288 4.02 4.65 6.36
C SER A 288 4.25 5.43 7.64
N THR A 289 4.96 4.86 8.59
CA THR A 289 5.43 5.52 9.81
C THR A 289 6.89 5.99 9.72
N HIS A 290 7.46 6.00 8.52
CA HIS A 290 8.85 6.37 8.25
C HIS A 290 9.90 5.48 8.95
N THR A 291 9.52 4.27 9.32
CA THR A 291 10.42 3.31 9.95
C THR A 291 11.31 2.66 8.89
N PRO A 292 12.65 2.64 9.06
CA PRO A 292 13.54 1.90 8.18
C PRO A 292 13.11 0.46 8.02
N THR A 293 13.24 -0.10 6.80
CA THR A 293 12.84 -1.48 6.56
C THR A 293 13.90 -2.30 5.84
N VAL A 294 14.00 -3.58 6.18
CA VAL A 294 14.64 -4.61 5.35
C VAL A 294 13.53 -5.48 4.77
N GLY A 295 13.30 -5.33 3.48
CA GLY A 295 12.30 -6.10 2.73
C GLY A 295 12.90 -7.35 2.11
N ILE A 296 12.35 -8.53 2.40
CA ILE A 296 12.79 -9.82 1.84
C ILE A 296 11.90 -10.15 0.64
N PHE A 297 12.52 -10.23 -0.55
CA PHE A 297 11.79 -10.43 -1.80
C PHE A 297 12.35 -11.61 -2.59
N TYR A 298 11.47 -12.44 -3.14
CA TYR A 298 11.80 -13.53 -4.04
C TYR A 298 10.58 -13.97 -4.90
N SER A 299 9.38 -13.52 -4.58
CA SER A 299 8.14 -13.87 -5.30
C SER A 299 7.39 -12.66 -5.86
N THR A 300 7.82 -11.46 -5.54
CA THR A 300 7.21 -10.19 -5.99
C THR A 300 8.28 -9.19 -6.40
N VAL A 301 7.88 -8.20 -7.21
CA VAL A 301 8.78 -7.13 -7.67
C VAL A 301 8.99 -6.12 -6.55
N PRO A 302 10.21 -5.95 -6.01
CA PRO A 302 10.46 -5.12 -4.85
C PRO A 302 10.25 -3.63 -5.12
N PHE A 303 10.59 -3.13 -6.31
CA PHE A 303 10.53 -1.71 -6.67
C PHE A 303 9.13 -1.12 -6.56
N ARG A 304 8.10 -1.94 -6.75
CA ARG A 304 6.70 -1.53 -6.67
C ARG A 304 6.23 -1.21 -5.26
N TYR A 305 6.84 -1.85 -4.25
CA TYR A 305 6.42 -1.77 -2.84
C TYR A 305 7.48 -1.18 -1.92
N THR A 306 8.58 -0.68 -2.48
CA THR A 306 9.65 -0.06 -1.71
C THR A 306 9.85 1.37 -2.22
N PRO A 307 9.68 2.39 -1.37
CA PRO A 307 9.98 3.77 -1.72
C PRO A 307 11.45 3.95 -2.08
N ILE A 308 11.73 4.96 -2.90
CA ILE A 308 13.09 5.34 -3.29
C ILE A 308 13.69 6.42 -2.38
N TYR A 309 12.95 6.85 -1.39
CA TYR A 309 13.35 7.78 -0.36
C TYR A 309 13.41 7.07 0.99
N GLU A 310 14.10 7.67 1.97
CA GLU A 310 14.33 7.09 3.30
C GLU A 310 15.21 5.83 3.28
N GLN A 311 15.28 5.13 4.43
CA GLN A 311 16.17 3.98 4.61
C GLN A 311 15.41 2.65 4.43
N HIS A 312 15.15 2.28 3.18
CA HIS A 312 14.49 1.02 2.87
C HIS A 312 15.41 0.12 2.05
N SER A 313 15.88 -0.95 2.67
CA SER A 313 16.75 -1.95 2.04
C SER A 313 15.95 -3.10 1.44
N ILE A 314 16.45 -3.68 0.36
CA ILE A 314 15.88 -4.85 -0.32
C ILE A 314 16.88 -5.99 -0.27
N VAL A 315 16.44 -7.17 0.17
CA VAL A 315 17.18 -8.42 0.05
C VAL A 315 16.51 -9.28 -1.01
N MET A 316 17.21 -9.52 -2.11
CA MET A 316 16.72 -10.29 -3.25
C MET A 316 17.88 -10.93 -3.98
N LYS A 317 17.72 -12.17 -4.45
CA LYS A 317 18.63 -12.80 -5.40
C LYS A 317 18.22 -12.48 -6.84
N SER A 318 19.17 -12.27 -7.71
CA SER A 318 18.93 -11.95 -9.14
C SER A 318 18.20 -13.05 -9.91
N ASN A 319 18.32 -14.30 -9.46
CA ASN A 319 17.65 -15.46 -10.05
C ASN A 319 16.24 -15.73 -9.47
N GLY A 320 15.79 -14.91 -8.50
CA GLY A 320 14.48 -15.06 -7.86
C GLY A 320 14.40 -16.14 -6.77
N ASP A 321 15.53 -16.78 -6.42
CA ASP A 321 15.57 -17.73 -5.31
C ASP A 321 15.41 -17.01 -3.96
N ILE A 322 15.03 -17.77 -2.93
CA ILE A 322 14.96 -17.27 -1.57
C ILE A 322 16.36 -16.83 -1.12
N PRO A 323 16.54 -15.61 -0.57
CA PRO A 323 17.78 -15.15 0.00
C PRO A 323 18.26 -16.06 1.13
N THR A 324 19.58 -16.18 1.28
CA THR A 324 20.16 -16.94 2.41
C THR A 324 20.02 -16.19 3.73
N ILE A 325 20.05 -16.90 4.85
CA ILE A 325 20.06 -16.31 6.19
C ILE A 325 21.15 -15.25 6.28
N GLU A 326 22.37 -15.56 5.86
CA GLU A 326 23.51 -14.66 5.86
C GLU A 326 23.26 -13.38 5.05
N GLN A 327 22.66 -13.46 3.85
CA GLN A 327 22.34 -12.27 3.06
C GLN A 327 21.33 -11.37 3.78
N ILE A 328 20.35 -11.96 4.45
CA ILE A 328 19.33 -11.22 5.22
C ILE A 328 19.99 -10.55 6.42
N THR A 329 20.76 -11.29 7.24
CA THR A 329 21.39 -10.76 8.47
C THR A 329 22.45 -9.71 8.18
N GLN A 330 23.27 -9.87 7.14
CA GLN A 330 24.20 -8.83 6.68
C GLN A 330 23.48 -7.54 6.26
N THR A 331 22.28 -7.66 5.66
CA THR A 331 21.49 -6.47 5.28
C THR A 331 20.89 -5.81 6.52
N ILE A 332 20.42 -6.60 7.50
CA ILE A 332 19.97 -6.09 8.79
C ILE A 332 21.11 -5.31 9.47
N GLN A 333 22.30 -5.90 9.54
CA GLN A 333 23.47 -5.25 10.16
C GLN A 333 23.83 -3.91 9.50
N ARG A 334 23.84 -3.86 8.15
CA ARG A 334 24.08 -2.61 7.42
C ARG A 334 22.98 -1.57 7.69
N ALA A 335 21.72 -1.99 7.75
CA ALA A 335 20.61 -1.09 8.03
C ALA A 335 20.61 -0.53 9.46
N LEU A 336 21.21 -1.23 10.42
CA LEU A 336 21.37 -0.77 11.80
C LEU A 336 22.59 0.14 12.01
N GLN A 337 23.52 0.18 11.06
CA GLN A 337 24.74 1.02 11.12
C GLN A 337 24.53 2.39 10.45
N ASN A 338 23.48 2.56 9.65
CA ASN A 338 23.13 3.80 8.96
C ASN A 338 22.09 4.61 9.75
#